data_d0804ee2834264505bab9400a012ba99
#
_entry.id   d0804ee2834264505bab9400a012ba99
#
_cell.length_a   1.000
_cell.length_b   1.000
_cell.length_c   1.000
_cell.angle_alpha   90.00
_cell.angle_beta   90.00
_cell.angle_gamma   90.00
#
_symmetry.space_group_name_H-M   'P 1'
#
loop_
_entity.id
_entity.type
_entity.pdbx_description
1 polymer ?
#
loop_
_entity_poly.entity_id
_entity_poly.type
_entity_poly.pdbx_seq_one_letter_code
_entity_poly.pdbx_strand_id
1 'polypeptide(L)'
;MNERIKSLCKLLLAAGLVMVGLDYARAAEDAPRPPSAPLSAAALYQQHCVSCHGAERTGGMGPALLPESLERLRKPEALAVIRNGRAATQMPAFGAQLSEAEIQALQAFVYAPPPVLPRWTDADIEASRNIDPDSARWPAKPQWKADPMNLFVVVEGGDHHVSLVDGDRFEVLHRFASRYALHGGPKFTPDGRYVFFGSRDGWIS
;
A
#
# COMPACT_ATOMS: atom_id res chain seq x y z
N MET A 1 -46.60 -55.99 -23.82
CA MET A 1 -46.17 -54.60 -23.59
C MET A 1 -44.90 -54.41 -24.41
N ASN A 2 -44.95 -53.55 -25.45
CA ASN A 2 -43.99 -53.50 -26.53
C ASN A 2 -42.66 -52.90 -26.06
N GLU A 3 -41.52 -53.47 -26.45
CA GLU A 3 -40.16 -53.05 -26.05
C GLU A 3 -39.90 -51.54 -26.29
N ARG A 4 -40.55 -50.97 -27.31
CA ARG A 4 -40.51 -49.53 -27.61
C ARG A 4 -41.14 -48.66 -26.52
N ILE A 5 -42.17 -49.14 -25.82
CA ILE A 5 -42.84 -48.41 -24.72
C ILE A 5 -41.97 -48.43 -23.48
N LYS A 6 -41.26 -49.53 -23.21
CA LYS A 6 -40.32 -49.63 -22.08
C LYS A 6 -39.11 -48.72 -22.26
N SER A 7 -38.64 -48.58 -23.51
CA SER A 7 -37.53 -47.68 -23.83
C SER A 7 -37.91 -46.22 -23.70
N LEU A 8 -39.14 -45.84 -24.10
CA LEU A 8 -39.63 -44.48 -24.00
C LEU A 8 -39.84 -44.06 -22.52
N CYS A 9 -40.36 -44.94 -21.66
CA CYS A 9 -40.48 -44.70 -20.24
C CYS A 9 -39.13 -44.50 -19.53
N LYS A 10 -38.09 -45.26 -19.92
CA LYS A 10 -36.74 -45.08 -19.37
C LYS A 10 -36.11 -43.77 -19.78
N LEU A 11 -36.34 -43.30 -21.02
CA LEU A 11 -35.84 -41.99 -21.48
C LEU A 11 -36.55 -40.81 -20.77
N LEU A 12 -37.84 -40.90 -20.54
CA LEU A 12 -38.60 -39.85 -19.86
C LEU A 12 -38.25 -39.75 -18.37
N LEU A 13 -37.96 -40.87 -17.71
CA LEU A 13 -37.50 -40.91 -16.31
C LEU A 13 -36.08 -40.34 -16.20
N ALA A 14 -35.20 -40.61 -17.13
CA ALA A 14 -33.84 -40.08 -17.13
C ALA A 14 -33.82 -38.56 -17.42
N ALA A 15 -34.66 -38.09 -18.31
CA ALA A 15 -34.80 -36.62 -18.60
C ALA A 15 -35.40 -35.87 -17.42
N GLY A 16 -36.36 -36.43 -16.70
CA GLY A 16 -36.97 -35.81 -15.52
C GLY A 16 -35.98 -35.66 -14.34
N LEU A 17 -35.10 -36.65 -14.14
CA LEU A 17 -34.07 -36.57 -13.07
C LEU A 17 -32.96 -35.53 -13.37
N VAL A 18 -32.63 -35.35 -14.65
CA VAL A 18 -31.63 -34.33 -15.03
C VAL A 18 -32.17 -32.91 -14.85
N MET A 19 -33.45 -32.71 -15.17
CA MET A 19 -34.06 -31.38 -15.02
C MET A 19 -34.23 -30.95 -13.54
N VAL A 20 -34.63 -31.88 -12.65
CA VAL A 20 -34.73 -31.62 -11.20
C VAL A 20 -33.36 -31.37 -10.59
N GLY A 21 -32.31 -32.03 -11.10
CA GLY A 21 -30.92 -31.79 -10.62
C GLY A 21 -30.37 -30.42 -11.01
N LEU A 22 -30.75 -29.90 -12.19
CA LEU A 22 -30.34 -28.58 -12.67
C LEU A 22 -31.01 -27.44 -11.90
N ASP A 23 -32.28 -27.60 -11.53
CA ASP A 23 -32.99 -26.59 -10.72
C ASP A 23 -32.48 -26.54 -9.27
N TYR A 24 -32.08 -27.70 -8.69
CA TYR A 24 -31.47 -27.75 -7.35
C TYR A 24 -30.08 -27.12 -7.33
N ALA A 25 -29.28 -27.32 -8.39
CA ALA A 25 -27.95 -26.70 -8.49
C ALA A 25 -28.06 -25.17 -8.63
N ARG A 26 -29.05 -24.70 -9.39
CA ARG A 26 -29.28 -23.26 -9.60
C ARG A 26 -29.83 -22.55 -8.36
N ALA A 27 -30.69 -23.22 -7.59
CA ALA A 27 -31.23 -22.68 -6.34
C ALA A 27 -30.15 -22.58 -5.22
N ALA A 28 -29.09 -23.38 -5.30
CA ALA A 28 -27.98 -23.29 -4.35
C ALA A 28 -27.02 -22.11 -4.65
N GLU A 29 -26.95 -21.64 -5.90
CA GLU A 29 -26.17 -20.47 -6.29
C GLU A 29 -26.84 -19.13 -5.92
N ASP A 30 -28.19 -19.11 -5.88
CA ASP A 30 -29.00 -17.93 -5.53
C ASP A 30 -29.29 -17.81 -4.02
N ALA A 31 -28.82 -18.72 -3.19
CA ALA A 31 -28.96 -18.60 -1.75
C ALA A 31 -28.13 -17.39 -1.25
N PRO A 32 -28.73 -16.43 -0.52
CA PRO A 32 -27.99 -15.31 0.03
C PRO A 32 -26.85 -15.85 0.88
N ARG A 33 -25.60 -15.55 0.46
CA ARG A 33 -24.41 -15.89 1.24
C ARG A 33 -24.59 -15.30 2.65
N PRO A 34 -24.49 -16.08 3.71
CA PRO A 34 -24.57 -15.52 5.05
C PRO A 34 -23.57 -14.36 5.16
N PRO A 35 -23.96 -13.24 5.80
CA PRO A 35 -23.05 -12.13 5.98
C PRO A 35 -21.78 -12.66 6.63
N SER A 36 -20.65 -12.46 5.96
CA SER A 36 -19.35 -12.81 6.54
C SER A 36 -19.22 -12.07 7.87
N ALA A 37 -18.76 -12.76 8.90
CA ALA A 37 -18.48 -12.10 10.18
C ALA A 37 -17.63 -10.85 9.94
N PRO A 38 -17.91 -9.75 10.64
CA PRO A 38 -17.14 -8.52 10.46
C PRO A 38 -15.66 -8.80 10.68
N LEU A 39 -14.81 -8.33 9.76
CA LEU A 39 -13.37 -8.51 9.85
C LEU A 39 -12.85 -7.83 11.13
N SER A 40 -11.89 -8.46 11.79
CA SER A 40 -11.19 -7.80 12.89
C SER A 40 -10.43 -6.56 12.38
N ALA A 41 -10.18 -5.59 13.25
CA ALA A 41 -9.40 -4.40 12.88
C ALA A 41 -8.01 -4.75 12.32
N ALA A 42 -7.38 -5.81 12.84
CA ALA A 42 -6.13 -6.32 12.32
C ALA A 42 -6.27 -6.87 10.89
N ALA A 43 -7.35 -7.61 10.59
CA ALA A 43 -7.62 -8.11 9.25
C ALA A 43 -7.94 -6.98 8.27
N LEU A 44 -8.72 -5.98 8.68
CA LEU A 44 -8.97 -4.77 7.89
C LEU A 44 -7.67 -4.01 7.60
N TYR A 45 -6.79 -3.88 8.60
CA TYR A 45 -5.48 -3.26 8.42
C TYR A 45 -4.63 -4.02 7.39
N GLN A 46 -4.57 -5.34 7.49
CA GLN A 46 -3.85 -6.19 6.53
C GLN A 46 -4.39 -6.04 5.11
N GLN A 47 -5.70 -5.91 4.97
CA GLN A 47 -6.33 -5.80 3.66
C GLN A 47 -6.15 -4.44 3.00
N HIS A 48 -6.21 -3.35 3.78
CA HIS A 48 -6.35 -2.00 3.22
C HIS A 48 -5.15 -1.07 3.48
N CYS A 49 -4.31 -1.35 4.48
CA CYS A 49 -3.34 -0.39 4.97
C CYS A 49 -1.87 -0.85 4.81
N VAL A 50 -1.64 -2.16 4.86
CA VAL A 50 -0.28 -2.75 4.88
C VAL A 50 0.57 -2.35 3.70
N SER A 51 0.00 -2.27 2.50
CA SER A 51 0.76 -1.95 1.28
C SER A 51 1.52 -0.63 1.36
N CYS A 52 0.98 0.33 2.11
CA CYS A 52 1.60 1.65 2.30
C CYS A 52 2.25 1.81 3.67
N HIS A 53 1.61 1.30 4.74
CA HIS A 53 2.02 1.58 6.11
C HIS A 53 2.83 0.47 6.79
N GLY A 54 3.12 -0.64 6.05
CA GLY A 54 3.88 -1.78 6.56
C GLY A 54 3.07 -2.72 7.47
N ALA A 55 3.46 -4.01 7.49
CA ALA A 55 2.74 -5.04 8.26
C ALA A 55 2.77 -4.77 9.78
N GLU A 56 3.87 -4.24 10.28
CA GLU A 56 4.09 -3.90 11.68
C GLU A 56 3.78 -2.43 11.99
N ARG A 57 3.15 -1.72 11.08
CA ARG A 57 2.82 -0.30 11.19
C ARG A 57 4.04 0.63 11.28
N THR A 58 5.21 0.17 10.84
CA THR A 58 6.49 0.90 10.90
C THR A 58 6.72 1.86 9.75
N GLY A 59 5.73 2.00 8.86
CA GLY A 59 5.84 2.86 7.69
C GLY A 59 6.35 2.13 6.44
N GLY A 60 6.35 2.86 5.36
CA GLY A 60 6.77 2.46 4.02
C GLY A 60 6.54 3.64 3.08
N MET A 61 5.76 3.47 2.03
CA MET A 61 5.29 4.59 1.19
C MET A 61 4.36 5.54 1.96
N GLY A 62 3.59 5.02 2.94
CA GLY A 62 2.88 5.83 3.93
C GLY A 62 3.67 5.93 5.23
N PRO A 63 3.39 6.92 6.07
CA PRO A 63 4.08 7.08 7.36
C PRO A 63 3.76 5.93 8.33
N ALA A 64 4.63 5.77 9.34
CA ALA A 64 4.38 4.84 10.44
C ALA A 64 3.07 5.15 11.17
N LEU A 65 2.33 4.11 11.54
CA LEU A 65 1.08 4.19 12.29
C LEU A 65 1.25 3.57 13.69
N LEU A 66 2.30 4.02 14.38
CA LEU A 66 2.56 3.72 15.77
C LEU A 66 2.05 4.85 16.67
N PRO A 67 1.67 4.57 17.93
CA PRO A 67 1.14 5.61 18.83
C PRO A 67 2.02 6.85 18.90
N GLU A 68 3.33 6.69 19.03
CA GLU A 68 4.30 7.79 19.07
C GLU A 68 4.38 8.58 17.75
N SER A 69 4.21 7.91 16.62
CA SER A 69 4.18 8.57 15.31
C SER A 69 2.88 9.37 15.10
N LEU A 70 1.83 8.99 15.83
CA LEU A 70 0.49 9.57 15.73
C LEU A 70 0.18 10.64 16.79
N GLU A 71 1.10 10.96 17.69
CA GLU A 71 0.88 11.92 18.79
C GLU A 71 0.32 13.26 18.34
N ARG A 72 0.75 13.75 17.17
CA ARG A 72 0.32 15.03 16.61
C ARG A 72 -1.01 14.97 15.86
N LEU A 73 -1.52 13.77 15.57
CA LEU A 73 -2.79 13.57 14.89
C LEU A 73 -3.86 13.21 15.92
N ARG A 74 -4.82 14.09 16.15
CA ARG A 74 -5.90 13.81 17.10
C ARG A 74 -6.82 12.71 16.56
N LYS A 75 -7.34 11.88 17.44
CA LYS A 75 -8.21 10.74 17.07
C LYS A 75 -9.38 11.09 16.13
N PRO A 76 -10.14 12.20 16.34
CA PRO A 76 -11.19 12.59 15.42
C PRO A 76 -10.66 12.96 14.02
N GLU A 77 -9.47 13.55 13.94
CA GLU A 77 -8.83 13.88 12.67
C GLU A 77 -8.37 12.60 11.95
N ALA A 78 -7.88 11.60 12.69
CA ALA A 78 -7.52 10.30 12.11
C ALA A 78 -8.74 9.59 11.52
N LEU A 79 -9.91 9.64 12.16
CA LEU A 79 -11.16 9.12 11.58
C LEU A 79 -11.49 9.82 10.26
N ALA A 80 -11.38 11.16 10.24
CA ALA A 80 -11.61 11.92 9.02
C ALA A 80 -10.62 11.55 7.90
N VAL A 81 -9.34 11.35 8.22
CA VAL A 81 -8.31 10.92 7.26
C VAL A 81 -8.61 9.53 6.69
N ILE A 82 -8.98 8.56 7.53
CA ILE A 82 -9.33 7.22 7.05
C ILE A 82 -10.57 7.30 6.15
N ARG A 83 -11.60 8.03 6.57
CA ARG A 83 -12.85 8.15 5.82
C ARG A 83 -12.68 8.86 4.47
N ASN A 84 -12.00 10.01 4.46
CA ASN A 84 -11.99 10.95 3.35
C ASN A 84 -10.69 10.91 2.52
N GLY A 85 -9.68 10.15 2.97
CA GLY A 85 -8.34 10.23 2.43
C GLY A 85 -7.63 11.52 2.82
N ARG A 86 -6.52 11.79 2.19
CA ARG A 86 -5.74 13.00 2.42
C ARG A 86 -5.41 13.69 1.10
N ALA A 87 -5.95 14.87 0.89
CA ALA A 87 -5.72 15.65 -0.32
C ALA A 87 -4.22 15.85 -0.61
N ALA A 88 -3.86 15.84 -1.88
CA ALA A 88 -2.49 15.97 -2.38
C ALA A 88 -1.51 14.91 -1.83
N THR A 89 -2.03 13.73 -1.48
CA THR A 89 -1.23 12.56 -1.09
C THR A 89 -1.79 11.28 -1.71
N GLN A 90 -1.08 10.16 -1.56
CA GLN A 90 -1.53 8.85 -2.02
C GLN A 90 -2.49 8.14 -1.04
N MET A 91 -2.83 8.75 0.09
CA MET A 91 -3.78 8.17 1.04
C MET A 91 -5.21 8.23 0.50
N PRO A 92 -5.81 7.09 0.09
CA PRO A 92 -7.16 7.08 -0.49
C PRO A 92 -8.24 7.22 0.58
N ALA A 93 -9.45 7.53 0.12
CA ALA A 93 -10.65 7.55 0.96
C ALA A 93 -11.23 6.14 1.10
N PHE A 94 -11.53 5.71 2.32
CA PHE A 94 -12.14 4.41 2.59
C PHE A 94 -13.62 4.47 2.97
N GLY A 95 -14.20 5.67 3.10
CA GLY A 95 -15.59 5.84 3.55
C GLY A 95 -16.65 5.21 2.64
N ALA A 96 -16.35 4.96 1.36
CA ALA A 96 -17.24 4.22 0.46
C ALA A 96 -17.08 2.69 0.54
N GLN A 97 -15.98 2.20 1.14
CA GLN A 97 -15.62 0.78 1.19
C GLN A 97 -15.82 0.17 2.57
N LEU A 98 -15.67 0.99 3.62
CA LEU A 98 -15.70 0.58 5.01
C LEU A 98 -16.87 1.27 5.73
N SER A 99 -17.54 0.52 6.59
CA SER A 99 -18.53 1.07 7.51
C SER A 99 -17.89 1.98 8.56
N GLU A 100 -18.68 2.83 9.16
CA GLU A 100 -18.22 3.71 10.26
C GLU A 100 -17.63 2.91 11.44
N ALA A 101 -18.22 1.76 11.77
CA ALA A 101 -17.71 0.88 12.83
C ALA A 101 -16.33 0.31 12.49
N GLU A 102 -16.09 -0.07 11.22
CA GLU A 102 -14.78 -0.55 10.75
C GLU A 102 -13.73 0.56 10.75
N ILE A 103 -14.09 1.78 10.35
CA ILE A 103 -13.22 2.96 10.40
C ILE A 103 -12.83 3.26 11.86
N GLN A 104 -13.78 3.21 12.79
CA GLN A 104 -13.50 3.40 14.22
C GLN A 104 -12.61 2.29 14.78
N ALA A 105 -12.85 1.04 14.38
CA ALA A 105 -12.03 -0.10 14.77
C ALA A 105 -10.58 0.03 14.25
N LEU A 106 -10.39 0.45 13.01
CA LEU A 106 -9.07 0.74 12.44
C LEU A 106 -8.37 1.88 13.18
N GLN A 107 -9.08 2.96 13.46
CA GLN A 107 -8.52 4.07 14.23
C GLN A 107 -8.07 3.60 15.62
N ALA A 108 -8.91 2.86 16.35
CA ALA A 108 -8.54 2.31 17.65
C ALA A 108 -7.31 1.39 17.56
N PHE A 109 -7.25 0.56 16.52
CA PHE A 109 -6.14 -0.36 16.28
C PHE A 109 -4.80 0.35 16.06
N VAL A 110 -4.77 1.41 15.25
CA VAL A 110 -3.50 2.12 14.98
C VAL A 110 -3.02 2.96 16.17
N TYR A 111 -3.92 3.37 17.07
CA TYR A 111 -3.57 4.07 18.30
C TYR A 111 -3.29 3.13 19.48
N ALA A 112 -3.56 1.83 19.35
CA ALA A 112 -3.16 0.85 20.35
C ALA A 112 -1.68 0.49 20.20
N PRO A 113 -0.94 0.27 21.31
CA PRO A 113 0.43 -0.23 21.25
C PRO A 113 0.46 -1.55 20.47
N PRO A 114 1.51 -1.79 19.63
CA PRO A 114 1.69 -3.09 19.01
C PRO A 114 2.04 -4.14 20.08
N PRO A 115 1.74 -5.42 19.83
CA PRO A 115 2.08 -6.52 20.77
C PRO A 115 3.57 -6.58 21.08
N VAL A 116 4.40 -6.23 20.08
CA VAL A 116 5.85 -6.12 20.19
C VAL A 116 6.24 -4.76 19.67
N LEU A 117 6.95 -3.98 20.47
CA LEU A 117 7.49 -2.69 20.02
C LEU A 117 8.61 -2.94 19.01
N PRO A 118 8.57 -2.31 17.84
CA PRO A 118 9.65 -2.40 16.87
C PRO A 118 10.96 -1.92 17.49
N ARG A 119 12.00 -2.70 17.32
CA ARG A 119 13.36 -2.33 17.71
C ARG A 119 14.29 -2.63 16.55
N TRP A 120 15.18 -1.70 16.29
CA TRP A 120 16.22 -1.85 15.29
C TRP A 120 17.56 -1.99 15.98
N THR A 121 18.27 -3.05 15.68
CA THR A 121 19.68 -3.23 16.04
C THR A 121 20.57 -2.82 14.87
N ASP A 122 21.86 -2.64 15.10
CA ASP A 122 22.82 -2.38 14.03
C ASP A 122 22.80 -3.50 12.97
N ALA A 123 22.57 -4.74 13.39
CA ALA A 123 22.42 -5.88 12.48
C ALA A 123 21.16 -5.77 11.61
N ASP A 124 20.03 -5.30 12.16
CA ASP A 124 18.81 -5.09 11.39
C ASP A 124 18.98 -3.95 10.37
N ILE A 125 19.67 -2.89 10.76
CA ILE A 125 19.99 -1.76 9.87
C ILE A 125 20.88 -2.25 8.72
N GLU A 126 21.92 -3.00 9.00
CA GLU A 126 22.82 -3.55 7.98
C GLU A 126 22.05 -4.52 7.04
N ALA A 127 21.21 -5.39 7.58
CA ALA A 127 20.40 -6.32 6.81
C ALA A 127 19.36 -5.62 5.94
N SER A 128 18.86 -4.45 6.34
CA SER A 128 17.90 -3.67 5.58
C SER A 128 18.51 -2.95 4.37
N ARG A 129 19.84 -2.88 4.31
CA ARG A 129 20.54 -2.17 3.25
C ARG A 129 20.34 -2.83 1.90
N ASN A 130 19.80 -2.06 0.96
CA ASN A 130 19.61 -2.50 -0.43
C ASN A 130 20.46 -1.62 -1.35
N ILE A 131 21.46 -2.22 -1.97
CA ILE A 131 22.33 -1.55 -2.92
C ILE A 131 22.01 -2.07 -4.32
N ASP A 132 21.84 -1.15 -5.28
CA ASP A 132 21.70 -1.53 -6.67
C ASP A 132 22.95 -2.31 -7.11
N PRO A 133 22.80 -3.56 -7.58
CA PRO A 133 23.96 -4.36 -8.05
C PRO A 133 24.69 -3.73 -9.23
N ASP A 134 24.04 -2.86 -9.97
CA ASP A 134 24.63 -2.15 -11.10
C ASP A 134 25.38 -0.87 -10.71
N SER A 135 25.34 -0.48 -9.43
CA SER A 135 25.99 0.75 -8.93
C SER A 135 27.47 0.84 -9.24
N ALA A 136 28.19 -0.29 -9.30
CA ALA A 136 29.60 -0.34 -9.70
C ALA A 136 29.83 0.03 -11.18
N ARG A 137 28.81 0.01 -12.01
CA ARG A 137 28.85 0.35 -13.45
C ARG A 137 28.33 1.75 -13.74
N TRP A 138 27.91 2.49 -12.74
CA TRP A 138 27.42 3.84 -12.93
C TRP A 138 28.52 4.74 -13.51
N PRO A 139 28.18 5.66 -14.44
CA PRO A 139 29.13 6.55 -15.04
C PRO A 139 29.89 7.40 -14.01
N ALA A 140 31.19 7.58 -14.20
CA ALA A 140 31.99 8.42 -13.31
C ALA A 140 31.73 9.92 -13.50
N LYS A 141 31.02 10.30 -14.58
CA LYS A 141 30.69 11.70 -14.90
C LYS A 141 29.18 11.85 -15.00
N PRO A 142 28.64 13.04 -14.66
CA PRO A 142 27.23 13.35 -14.87
C PRO A 142 26.80 13.10 -16.32
N GLN A 143 25.60 12.58 -16.49
CA GLN A 143 25.00 12.34 -17.82
C GLN A 143 24.11 13.52 -18.27
N TRP A 144 24.14 14.61 -17.56
CA TRP A 144 23.41 15.86 -17.81
C TRP A 144 24.38 17.04 -17.95
N LYS A 145 23.90 18.14 -18.54
CA LYS A 145 24.65 19.39 -18.68
C LYS A 145 23.88 20.49 -17.96
N ALA A 146 24.33 20.84 -16.78
CA ALA A 146 23.85 21.96 -15.98
C ALA A 146 24.98 22.44 -15.07
N ASP A 147 24.84 23.62 -14.49
CA ASP A 147 25.76 24.07 -13.45
C ASP A 147 25.53 23.25 -12.17
N PRO A 148 26.53 22.48 -11.70
CA PRO A 148 26.39 21.70 -10.45
C PRO A 148 26.06 22.54 -9.23
N MET A 149 26.43 23.82 -9.23
CA MET A 149 26.17 24.76 -8.14
C MET A 149 24.76 25.35 -8.19
N ASN A 150 24.03 25.16 -9.30
CA ASN A 150 22.66 25.62 -9.48
C ASN A 150 21.69 24.47 -9.80
N LEU A 151 21.88 23.32 -9.13
CA LEU A 151 20.96 22.20 -9.19
C LEU A 151 19.98 22.27 -8.04
N PHE A 152 18.71 22.10 -8.35
CA PHE A 152 17.66 21.89 -7.36
C PHE A 152 17.30 20.42 -7.24
N VAL A 153 17.17 19.96 -6.01
CA VAL A 153 16.56 18.68 -5.69
C VAL A 153 15.16 18.95 -5.12
N VAL A 154 14.15 18.62 -5.91
CA VAL A 154 12.76 18.82 -5.54
C VAL A 154 12.20 17.52 -4.96
N VAL A 155 11.79 17.56 -3.71
CA VAL A 155 11.14 16.44 -3.02
C VAL A 155 9.63 16.57 -3.20
N GLU A 156 9.06 15.68 -3.98
CA GLU A 156 7.63 15.63 -4.31
C GLU A 156 6.89 14.76 -3.29
N GLY A 157 6.57 15.33 -2.12
CA GLY A 157 6.00 14.59 -1.01
C GLY A 157 4.58 14.06 -1.23
N GLY A 158 3.88 14.53 -2.28
CA GLY A 158 2.51 14.10 -2.58
C GLY A 158 2.45 12.72 -3.26
N ASP A 159 3.40 12.41 -4.12
CA ASP A 159 3.49 11.15 -4.86
C ASP A 159 4.83 10.42 -4.67
N HIS A 160 5.65 10.92 -3.74
CA HIS A 160 6.93 10.33 -3.33
C HIS A 160 7.95 10.18 -4.46
N HIS A 161 8.07 11.21 -5.29
CA HIS A 161 9.13 11.31 -6.27
C HIS A 161 10.17 12.35 -5.88
N VAL A 162 11.29 12.27 -6.56
CA VAL A 162 12.38 13.27 -6.49
C VAL A 162 12.68 13.72 -7.89
N SER A 163 12.74 15.04 -8.09
CA SER A 163 13.19 15.63 -9.34
C SER A 163 14.50 16.36 -9.15
N LEU A 164 15.45 16.12 -10.06
CA LEU A 164 16.65 16.90 -10.23
C LEU A 164 16.38 17.96 -11.31
N VAL A 165 16.52 19.23 -10.97
CA VAL A 165 16.13 20.35 -11.82
C VAL A 165 17.34 21.26 -12.08
N ASP A 166 17.54 21.63 -13.33
CA ASP A 166 18.48 22.68 -13.75
C ASP A 166 17.94 24.04 -13.32
N GLY A 167 18.63 24.71 -12.43
CA GLY A 167 18.23 26.01 -11.88
C GLY A 167 18.40 27.18 -12.84
N ASP A 168 19.18 27.03 -13.91
CA ASP A 168 19.36 28.07 -14.93
C ASP A 168 18.25 28.07 -15.97
N ARG A 169 17.77 26.84 -16.31
CA ARG A 169 16.74 26.63 -17.35
C ARG A 169 15.37 26.30 -16.79
N PHE A 170 15.29 25.92 -15.52
CA PHE A 170 14.09 25.40 -14.88
C PHE A 170 13.55 24.13 -15.58
N GLU A 171 14.45 23.27 -16.04
CA GLU A 171 14.14 22.01 -16.71
C GLU A 171 14.39 20.84 -15.78
N VAL A 172 13.49 19.84 -15.81
CA VAL A 172 13.68 18.57 -15.08
C VAL A 172 14.72 17.75 -15.84
N LEU A 173 15.87 17.53 -15.23
CA LEU A 173 16.95 16.69 -15.76
C LEU A 173 16.66 15.21 -15.55
N HIS A 174 16.14 14.86 -14.40
CA HIS A 174 15.79 13.49 -14.03
C HIS A 174 14.73 13.47 -12.96
N ARG A 175 13.79 12.50 -13.04
CA ARG A 175 12.73 12.28 -12.06
C ARG A 175 12.65 10.79 -11.76
N PHE A 176 12.62 10.43 -10.49
CA PHE A 176 12.55 9.04 -10.04
C PHE A 176 11.67 8.88 -8.80
N ALA A 177 11.09 7.70 -8.63
CA ALA A 177 10.28 7.38 -7.48
C ALA A 177 11.16 7.12 -6.25
N SER A 178 10.77 7.66 -5.11
CA SER A 178 11.33 7.27 -3.82
C SER A 178 10.70 5.97 -3.33
N ARG A 179 11.47 5.18 -2.60
CA ARG A 179 11.01 3.93 -2.01
C ARG A 179 10.14 4.14 -0.76
N TYR A 180 10.33 5.26 -0.07
CA TYR A 180 9.69 5.56 1.22
C TYR A 180 9.05 6.94 1.20
N ALA A 181 8.14 7.17 2.17
CA ALA A 181 7.53 8.48 2.38
C ALA A 181 8.59 9.54 2.68
N LEU A 182 8.86 10.41 1.72
CA LEU A 182 9.90 11.41 1.82
C LEU A 182 9.60 12.46 2.88
N HIS A 183 10.61 12.80 3.65
CA HIS A 183 10.55 13.90 4.62
C HIS A 183 11.95 14.47 4.86
N GLY A 184 12.04 15.78 4.83
CA GLY A 184 13.29 16.49 5.07
C GLY A 184 14.09 16.77 3.81
N GLY A 185 15.12 17.59 3.97
CA GLY A 185 15.97 18.03 2.88
C GLY A 185 17.02 17.00 2.49
N PRO A 186 17.39 16.95 1.21
CA PRO A 186 18.46 16.10 0.70
C PRO A 186 19.82 16.46 1.31
N LYS A 187 20.70 15.46 1.43
CA LYS A 187 22.07 15.62 1.87
C LYS A 187 23.02 15.07 0.82
N PHE A 188 23.92 15.90 0.34
CA PHE A 188 24.94 15.49 -0.62
C PHE A 188 26.21 15.01 0.07
N THR A 189 26.92 14.08 -0.56
CA THR A 189 28.30 13.80 -0.20
C THR A 189 29.19 14.98 -0.56
N PRO A 190 30.33 15.17 0.11
CA PRO A 190 31.25 16.28 -0.19
C PRO A 190 31.76 16.31 -1.64
N ASP A 191 31.84 15.15 -2.29
CA ASP A 191 32.21 15.03 -3.70
C ASP A 191 31.04 15.19 -4.68
N GLY A 192 29.80 15.40 -4.17
CA GLY A 192 28.59 15.57 -4.95
C GLY A 192 28.11 14.33 -5.70
N ARG A 193 28.70 13.14 -5.45
CA ARG A 193 28.36 11.92 -6.17
C ARG A 193 27.05 11.28 -5.72
N TYR A 194 26.71 11.45 -4.45
CA TYR A 194 25.51 10.86 -3.86
C TYR A 194 24.68 11.92 -3.21
N VAL A 195 23.38 11.72 -3.25
CA VAL A 195 22.40 12.50 -2.51
C VAL A 195 21.53 11.54 -1.70
N PHE A 196 21.38 11.81 -0.41
CA PHE A 196 20.61 11.02 0.51
C PHE A 196 19.30 11.72 0.85
N PHE A 197 18.24 10.95 0.90
CA PHE A 197 16.90 11.39 1.28
C PHE A 197 16.45 10.63 2.51
N GLY A 198 15.99 11.32 3.53
CA GLY A 198 15.37 10.71 4.69
C GLY A 198 13.86 10.55 4.52
N SER A 199 13.32 9.46 5.04
CA SER A 199 11.90 9.33 5.26
C SER A 199 11.53 9.84 6.65
N ARG A 200 10.23 10.05 6.85
CA ARG A 200 9.67 10.43 8.14
C ARG A 200 9.95 9.39 9.24
N ASP A 201 10.04 8.13 8.85
CA ASP A 201 10.12 6.99 9.74
C ASP A 201 11.55 6.42 9.86
N GLY A 202 12.56 7.20 9.46
CA GLY A 202 13.98 6.87 9.65
C GLY A 202 14.63 6.10 8.49
N TRP A 203 13.90 5.80 7.41
CA TRP A 203 14.52 5.20 6.22
C TRP A 203 15.37 6.21 5.47
N ILE A 204 16.46 5.75 4.87
CA ILE A 204 17.38 6.56 4.06
C ILE A 204 17.48 5.92 2.68
N SER A 205 17.31 6.74 1.65
CA SER A 205 17.51 6.37 0.24
C SER A 205 18.60 7.19 -0.38
#